data_f5ff5a6c4ffc638c3d5ba690051b4acd
#
_entry.id   f5ff5a6c4ffc638c3d5ba690051b4acd
#
_cell.length_a   1.000
_cell.length_b   1.000
_cell.length_c   1.000
_cell.angle_alpha   90.00
_cell.angle_beta   90.00
_cell.angle_gamma   90.00
#
_symmetry.space_group_name_H-M   'P 1'
#
loop_
_entity.id
_entity.type
_entity.pdbx_description
1 polymer ?
#
loop_
_entity_poly.entity_id
_entity_poly.type
_entity_poly.pdbx_seq_one_letter_code
_entity_poly.pdbx_strand_id
1 'polypeptide(L)'
;MIIDTSALVAILDQEPEAERIVRILASAPERTLSAANLVEAGIVMQARRGDDGARDLDLLLAKLRVDKVAVTASQADIARKAFRRYGRGRHPANLNFGD
;
A
#
# COMPACT_ATOMS: atom_id res chain seq x y z
N MET A 1 9.89 -10.04 -4.59
CA MET A 1 8.83 -9.22 -5.20
C MET A 1 8.56 -8.01 -4.32
N ILE A 2 8.58 -6.85 -4.92
CA ILE A 2 8.29 -5.60 -4.23
C ILE A 2 6.81 -5.29 -4.37
N ILE A 3 6.13 -5.06 -3.26
CA ILE A 3 4.69 -4.83 -3.25
C ILE A 3 4.42 -3.34 -3.39
N ASP A 4 3.49 -3.00 -4.27
CA ASP A 4 3.02 -1.64 -4.46
C ASP A 4 1.80 -1.40 -3.58
N THR A 5 1.65 -0.16 -3.10
CA THR A 5 0.49 0.24 -2.31
C THR A 5 -0.81 -0.07 -3.03
N SER A 6 -0.87 0.19 -4.34
CA SER A 6 -2.09 -0.04 -5.10
C SER A 6 -2.54 -1.50 -5.08
N ALA A 7 -1.60 -2.43 -5.05
CA ALA A 7 -1.94 -3.85 -4.97
C ALA A 7 -2.61 -4.19 -3.64
N LEU A 8 -2.08 -3.64 -2.54
CA LEU A 8 -2.66 -3.88 -1.22
C LEU A 8 -4.07 -3.28 -1.12
N VAL A 9 -4.24 -2.07 -1.62
CA VAL A 9 -5.55 -1.41 -1.59
C VAL A 9 -6.56 -2.18 -2.44
N ALA A 10 -6.15 -2.67 -3.62
CA ALA A 10 -7.04 -3.45 -4.46
C ALA A 10 -7.52 -4.72 -3.77
N ILE A 11 -6.63 -5.39 -3.03
CA ILE A 11 -7.02 -6.58 -2.27
C ILE A 11 -8.00 -6.21 -1.16
N LEU A 12 -7.69 -5.17 -0.39
CA LEU A 12 -8.49 -4.79 0.77
C LEU A 12 -9.84 -4.23 0.38
N ASP A 13 -9.92 -3.57 -0.78
CA ASP A 13 -11.18 -3.06 -1.31
C ASP A 13 -11.95 -4.11 -2.11
N GLN A 14 -11.44 -5.32 -2.21
CA GLN A 14 -12.07 -6.43 -2.92
C GLN A 14 -12.40 -6.09 -4.36
N GLU A 15 -11.46 -5.43 -5.03
CA GLU A 15 -11.61 -5.09 -6.44
C GLU A 15 -11.58 -6.37 -7.30
N PRO A 16 -12.05 -6.30 -8.55
CA PRO A 16 -12.16 -7.51 -9.39
C PRO A 16 -10.86 -8.28 -9.55
N GLU A 17 -9.70 -7.61 -9.54
CA GLU A 17 -8.40 -8.26 -9.68
C GLU A 17 -7.81 -8.77 -8.36
N ALA A 18 -8.51 -8.61 -7.24
CA ALA A 18 -7.97 -8.93 -5.91
C ALA A 18 -7.49 -10.38 -5.81
N GLU A 19 -8.30 -11.32 -6.28
CA GLU A 19 -7.93 -12.74 -6.20
C GLU A 19 -6.66 -13.04 -6.98
N ARG A 20 -6.55 -12.46 -8.17
CA ARG A 20 -5.38 -12.67 -9.00
C ARG A 20 -4.14 -12.08 -8.34
N ILE A 21 -4.26 -10.89 -7.75
CA ILE A 21 -3.13 -10.26 -7.06
C ILE A 21 -2.69 -11.12 -5.87
N VAL A 22 -3.65 -11.61 -5.09
CA VAL A 22 -3.32 -12.48 -3.95
C VAL A 22 -2.58 -13.72 -4.41
N ARG A 23 -3.01 -14.36 -5.49
CA ARG A 23 -2.33 -15.54 -6.00
C ARG A 23 -0.90 -15.24 -6.42
N ILE A 24 -0.70 -14.11 -7.11
CA ILE A 24 0.64 -13.69 -7.52
C ILE A 24 1.55 -13.46 -6.31
N LEU A 25 1.04 -12.73 -5.32
CA LEU A 25 1.82 -12.43 -4.12
C LEU A 25 2.12 -13.69 -3.32
N ALA A 26 1.12 -14.55 -3.17
CA ALA A 26 1.28 -15.77 -2.38
C ALA A 26 2.28 -16.73 -3.01
N SER A 27 2.41 -16.74 -4.32
CA SER A 27 3.33 -17.64 -5.01
C SER A 27 4.76 -17.08 -5.13
N ALA A 28 4.97 -15.82 -4.78
CA ALA A 28 6.31 -15.24 -4.81
C ALA A 28 7.16 -15.81 -3.67
N PRO A 29 8.46 -16.09 -3.92
CA PRO A 29 9.32 -16.60 -2.84
C PRO A 29 9.55 -15.58 -1.74
N GLU A 30 9.53 -14.29 -2.07
CA GLU A 30 9.70 -13.21 -1.11
C GLU A 30 8.74 -12.09 -1.44
N ARG A 31 8.28 -11.41 -0.38
CA ARG A 31 7.39 -10.24 -0.51
C ARG A 31 7.96 -9.14 0.36
N THR A 32 8.30 -8.02 -0.25
CA THR A 32 8.84 -6.88 0.48
C THR A 32 7.99 -5.65 0.26
N LEU A 33 7.85 -4.85 1.30
CA LEU A 33 7.11 -3.60 1.27
C LEU A 33 7.98 -2.52 1.89
N SER A 34 8.21 -1.44 1.15
CA SER A 34 9.00 -0.34 1.69
C SER A 34 8.24 0.37 2.81
N ALA A 35 8.99 0.95 3.75
CA ALA A 35 8.39 1.72 4.83
C ALA A 35 7.53 2.87 4.31
N ALA A 36 7.92 3.48 3.19
CA ALA A 36 7.13 4.56 2.59
C ALA A 36 5.79 4.05 2.08
N ASN A 37 5.78 2.91 1.39
CA ASN A 37 4.54 2.32 0.90
C ASN A 37 3.66 1.81 2.04
N LEU A 38 4.28 1.34 3.12
CA LEU A 38 3.53 0.95 4.31
C LEU A 38 2.77 2.14 4.90
N VAL A 39 3.43 3.29 5.02
CA VAL A 39 2.80 4.50 5.53
C VAL A 39 1.66 4.92 4.61
N GLU A 40 1.89 4.92 3.31
CA GLU A 40 0.85 5.29 2.35
C GLU A 40 -0.36 4.37 2.46
N ALA A 41 -0.13 3.06 2.46
CA ALA A 41 -1.23 2.10 2.57
C ALA A 41 -2.01 2.30 3.87
N GLY A 42 -1.30 2.57 4.97
CA GLY A 42 -1.94 2.85 6.24
C GLY A 42 -2.82 4.08 6.20
N ILE A 43 -2.33 5.17 5.60
CA ILE A 43 -3.10 6.39 5.47
C ILE A 43 -4.35 6.16 4.62
N VAL A 44 -4.20 5.47 3.50
CA VAL A 44 -5.31 5.18 2.60
C VAL A 44 -6.39 4.36 3.31
N MET A 45 -5.98 3.29 3.98
CA MET A 45 -6.95 2.41 4.61
C MET A 45 -7.61 3.06 5.83
N GLN A 46 -6.87 3.86 6.58
CA GLN A 46 -7.45 4.62 7.68
C GLN A 46 -8.47 5.62 7.16
N ALA A 47 -8.17 6.30 6.07
CA ALA A 47 -9.09 7.28 5.48
C ALA A 47 -10.37 6.61 4.95
N ARG A 48 -10.24 5.42 4.40
CA ARG A 48 -11.37 4.72 3.78
C ARG A 48 -12.28 4.03 4.79
N ARG A 49 -11.70 3.37 5.79
CA ARG A 49 -12.47 2.53 6.70
C ARG A 49 -12.04 2.65 8.16
N GLY A 50 -11.30 3.70 8.50
CA GLY A 50 -10.93 3.94 9.90
C GLY A 50 -10.09 2.82 10.47
N ASP A 51 -10.28 2.56 11.76
CA ASP A 51 -9.49 1.55 12.47
C ASP A 51 -9.68 0.15 11.90
N ASP A 52 -10.84 -0.15 11.36
CA ASP A 52 -11.07 -1.45 10.72
C ASP A 52 -10.20 -1.62 9.49
N GLY A 53 -10.05 -0.57 8.70
CA GLY A 53 -9.17 -0.61 7.53
C GLY A 53 -7.71 -0.80 7.93
N ALA A 54 -7.27 -0.11 8.95
CA ALA A 54 -5.91 -0.25 9.45
C ALA A 54 -5.65 -1.68 9.96
N ARG A 55 -6.62 -2.26 10.66
CA ARG A 55 -6.50 -3.62 11.16
C ARG A 55 -6.44 -4.62 10.00
N ASP A 56 -7.29 -4.45 9.01
CA ASP A 56 -7.30 -5.34 7.85
C ASP A 56 -5.96 -5.31 7.10
N LEU A 57 -5.37 -4.13 6.99
CA LEU A 57 -4.04 -4.01 6.39
C LEU A 57 -3.01 -4.81 7.19
N ASP A 58 -2.99 -4.64 8.51
CA ASP A 58 -2.05 -5.36 9.37
C ASP A 58 -2.22 -6.87 9.24
N LEU A 59 -3.46 -7.34 9.21
CA LEU A 59 -3.75 -8.77 9.06
C LEU A 59 -3.29 -9.30 7.71
N LEU A 60 -3.51 -8.55 6.65
CA LEU A 60 -3.09 -8.95 5.31
C LEU A 60 -1.57 -9.07 5.23
N LEU A 61 -0.85 -8.08 5.76
CA LEU A 61 0.61 -8.11 5.75
C LEU A 61 1.15 -9.29 6.55
N ALA A 62 0.52 -9.61 7.67
CA ALA A 62 0.91 -10.75 8.47
C ALA A 62 0.65 -12.08 7.75
N LYS A 63 -0.51 -12.21 7.13
CA LYS A 63 -0.89 -13.41 6.38
C LYS A 63 0.05 -13.68 5.21
N LEU A 64 0.42 -12.65 4.49
CA LEU A 64 1.32 -12.75 3.35
C LEU A 64 2.79 -12.83 3.77
N ARG A 65 3.08 -12.68 5.05
CA ARG A 65 4.45 -12.70 5.59
C ARG A 65 5.32 -11.69 4.85
N VAL A 66 4.84 -10.46 4.81
CA VAL A 66 5.53 -9.37 4.12
C VAL A 66 6.68 -8.85 4.97
N ASP A 67 7.85 -8.72 4.36
CA ASP A 67 9.00 -8.10 4.99
C ASP A 67 8.92 -6.58 4.78
N LYS A 68 8.92 -5.84 5.87
CA LYS A 68 8.93 -4.39 5.82
C LYS A 68 10.37 -3.93 5.82
N VAL A 69 10.74 -3.13 4.82
CA VAL A 69 12.13 -2.70 4.64
C VAL A 69 12.25 -1.19 4.70
N ALA A 70 13.38 -0.74 5.22
CA ALA A 70 13.69 0.68 5.33
C ALA A 70 13.81 1.32 3.96
N VAL A 71 13.61 2.63 3.91
CA VAL A 71 13.71 3.43 2.69
C VAL A 71 14.90 4.35 2.82
N THR A 72 15.69 4.48 1.75
CA THR A 72 16.75 5.49 1.71
C THR A 72 16.13 6.88 1.51
N ALA A 73 16.90 7.92 1.78
CA ALA A 73 16.44 9.28 1.58
C ALA A 73 16.03 9.52 0.13
N SER A 74 16.79 9.01 -0.83
CA SER A 74 16.44 9.21 -2.23
C SER A 74 15.18 8.45 -2.63
N GLN A 75 14.98 7.25 -2.10
CA GLN A 75 13.75 6.50 -2.32
C GLN A 75 12.55 7.23 -1.73
N ALA A 76 12.71 7.81 -0.56
CA ALA A 76 11.66 8.58 0.08
C ALA A 76 11.27 9.81 -0.75
N ASP A 77 12.24 10.50 -1.34
CA ASP A 77 11.98 11.64 -2.22
C ASP A 77 11.19 11.22 -3.45
N ILE A 78 11.57 10.11 -4.06
CA ILE A 78 10.86 9.58 -5.22
C ILE A 78 9.41 9.24 -4.85
N ALA A 79 9.22 8.56 -3.72
CA ALA A 79 7.91 8.19 -3.25
C ALA A 79 7.04 9.41 -2.97
N ARG A 80 7.61 10.43 -2.33
CA ARG A 80 6.87 11.65 -2.01
C ARG A 80 6.37 12.34 -3.27
N LYS A 81 7.20 12.40 -4.32
CA LYS A 81 6.79 12.99 -5.59
C LYS A 81 5.68 12.19 -6.26
N ALA A 82 5.76 10.87 -6.21
CA ALA A 82 4.73 10.02 -6.75
C ALA A 82 3.40 10.19 -6.00
N PHE A 83 3.46 10.25 -4.67
CA PHE A 83 2.26 10.43 -3.85
C PHE A 83 1.60 11.78 -4.13
N ARG A 84 2.38 12.82 -4.29
CA ARG A 84 1.84 14.12 -4.62
C ARG A 84 1.06 14.09 -5.92
N ARG A 85 1.62 13.41 -6.92
CA ARG A 85 0.97 13.28 -8.22
C ARG A 85 -0.35 12.54 -8.11
N TYR A 86 -0.37 11.45 -7.36
CA TYR A 86 -1.56 10.67 -7.10
C TYR A 86 -2.61 11.48 -6.36
N GLY A 87 -2.21 12.13 -5.27
CA GLY A 87 -3.14 12.87 -4.44
C GLY A 87 -3.89 13.91 -5.23
N ARG A 88 -3.18 14.66 -6.04
CA ARG A 88 -3.79 15.75 -6.78
C ARG A 88 -4.72 15.28 -7.89
N GLY A 89 -4.32 14.26 -8.60
CA GLY A 89 -5.01 13.89 -9.81
C GLY A 89 -6.12 12.90 -9.65
N ARG A 90 -6.14 12.14 -8.56
CA ARG A 90 -6.97 10.95 -8.50
C ARG A 90 -7.89 10.87 -7.31
N HIS A 91 -7.51 11.47 -6.21
CA HIS A 91 -8.27 11.33 -4.97
C HIS A 91 -8.36 12.67 -4.28
N PRO A 92 -9.08 13.59 -4.87
CA PRO A 92 -9.14 14.94 -4.32
C PRO A 92 -9.69 14.97 -2.92
N ALA A 93 -10.47 14.00 -2.55
CA ALA A 93 -11.13 14.01 -1.26
C ALA A 93 -10.23 13.49 -0.15
N ASN A 94 -9.17 12.77 -0.45
CA ASN A 94 -8.59 12.00 0.62
C ASN A 94 -7.14 11.67 0.53
N LEU A 95 -6.56 11.68 -0.62
CA LEU A 95 -5.21 11.18 -0.72
C LEU A 95 -4.22 12.27 -1.06
N ASN A 96 -4.26 13.30 -0.27
CA ASN A 96 -3.33 14.40 -0.40
C ASN A 96 -2.02 14.13 0.30
N PHE A 97 -1.73 12.89 0.50
CA PHE A 97 -0.49 12.49 1.08
C PHE A 97 0.64 12.94 0.16
N GLY A 98 1.46 13.82 0.65
CA GLY A 98 2.52 14.36 -0.14
C GLY A 98 2.19 15.66 -0.88
N ASP A 99 1.01 16.13 -0.74
CA ASP A 99 0.67 17.45 -1.29
C ASP A 99 1.21 18.57 -0.43
#